data_bea3a038dcfc5959e7c5fc58de77b077
#
_entry.id   bea3a038dcfc5959e7c5fc58de77b077
#
_cell.length_a   1.000
_cell.length_b   1.000
_cell.length_c   1.000
_cell.angle_alpha   90.00
_cell.angle_beta   90.00
_cell.angle_gamma   90.00
#
_symmetry.space_group_name_H-M   'P 1'
#
loop_
_entity.id
_entity.type
_entity.pdbx_description
1 polymer ?
#
loop_
_entity_poly.entity_id
_entity_poly.type
_entity_poly.pdbx_seq_one_letter_code
_entity_poly.pdbx_strand_id
1 'polypeptide(L)'
;MKLKLGVVKSWKKDFVTTTRLPARRDAAVLRAALVDLRPEPESHLVIAAPGSGNIGDQAMLEAFLENTTGPVVVVQRYAGDVVIPEEQADRVEVVELPHLVYGVGDAHAADLRAYAALIRRARSVSVVGADMMDGKYSLRGSVRRSLLAQAAAEAGVPTRILGFSWNAAARLAARRSLIAASRAGVVPMLRDPLSAERARSIGVQRVEEVTDIVFSARTRDRSFREGLGLPEGVPFALVNASALVAGMVDQVPEYERIVDRLRAAGVHVVLLPHVSRPIGDDKVAVRAVAERVGSEGVTVVDRVLMPAEIRGLAEDALLTVTGRMHLAIMSLSLGVPAITLATQGKVEGIMRLIGLPQLCVEPVPGFADRVLPVIDRILAEPGDGGVRATIDAAMPEVRRLSALNTRGLGAEVVR
;
A
#
# COMPACT_ATOMS: atom_id res chain seq x y z
N MET A 1 34.75 -11.92 -4.60
CA MET A 1 34.26 -12.69 -5.75
C MET A 1 32.78 -13.08 -5.68
N LYS A 2 32.14 -13.17 -4.50
CA LYS A 2 30.68 -13.49 -4.37
C LYS A 2 29.72 -12.36 -4.79
N LEU A 3 30.11 -11.09 -4.70
CA LEU A 3 29.27 -9.95 -5.12
C LEU A 3 29.03 -9.87 -6.64
N LYS A 4 29.99 -10.32 -7.47
CA LYS A 4 29.84 -10.30 -8.94
C LYS A 4 28.86 -11.35 -9.47
N LEU A 5 28.70 -12.49 -8.79
CA LEU A 5 27.75 -13.54 -9.21
C LEU A 5 26.28 -13.16 -8.98
N GLY A 6 25.98 -12.39 -7.92
CA GLY A 6 24.64 -11.87 -7.65
C GLY A 6 24.16 -10.87 -8.69
N VAL A 7 25.04 -9.96 -9.10
CA VAL A 7 24.79 -8.95 -10.13
C VAL A 7 24.58 -9.59 -11.50
N VAL A 8 25.38 -10.59 -11.87
CA VAL A 8 25.24 -11.31 -13.15
C VAL A 8 23.98 -12.17 -13.20
N LYS A 9 23.55 -12.78 -12.08
CA LYS A 9 22.26 -13.50 -11.99
C LYS A 9 21.07 -12.55 -12.09
N SER A 10 21.15 -11.37 -11.49
CA SER A 10 20.14 -10.31 -11.62
C SER A 10 20.07 -9.83 -13.08
N TRP A 11 21.19 -9.54 -13.70
CA TRP A 11 21.28 -9.11 -15.11
C TRP A 11 20.71 -10.14 -16.09
N LYS A 12 21.03 -11.45 -15.93
CA LYS A 12 20.44 -12.52 -16.75
C LYS A 12 18.94 -12.65 -16.54
N LYS A 13 18.46 -12.56 -15.28
CA LYS A 13 17.04 -12.59 -14.96
C LYS A 13 16.30 -11.42 -15.57
N ASP A 14 16.91 -10.23 -15.57
CA ASP A 14 16.38 -9.02 -16.16
C ASP A 14 16.41 -9.05 -17.68
N PHE A 15 17.47 -9.60 -18.29
CA PHE A 15 17.59 -9.70 -19.75
C PHE A 15 16.51 -10.62 -20.35
N VAL A 16 16.21 -11.75 -19.70
CA VAL A 16 15.13 -12.67 -20.12
C VAL A 16 13.76 -12.04 -19.92
N THR A 17 13.60 -11.12 -18.95
CA THR A 17 12.33 -10.43 -18.71
C THR A 17 12.18 -9.16 -19.58
N THR A 18 13.28 -8.58 -20.05
CA THR A 18 13.32 -7.39 -20.92
C THR A 18 13.18 -7.73 -22.41
N THR A 19 13.35 -8.98 -22.79
CA THR A 19 13.03 -9.37 -24.16
C THR A 19 11.53 -9.25 -24.36
N ARG A 20 11.10 -8.62 -25.45
CA ARG A 20 9.69 -8.44 -25.83
C ARG A 20 8.95 -9.79 -25.99
N LEU A 21 9.65 -10.93 -26.00
CA LEU A 21 9.13 -12.26 -26.27
C LEU A 21 8.16 -12.78 -25.20
N PRO A 22 8.46 -12.75 -23.86
CA PRO A 22 7.50 -13.21 -22.86
C PRO A 22 6.23 -12.37 -22.84
N ALA A 23 6.35 -11.03 -22.88
CA ALA A 23 5.18 -10.15 -22.90
C ALA A 23 4.34 -10.34 -24.17
N ARG A 24 4.97 -10.60 -25.32
CA ARG A 24 4.25 -10.92 -26.57
C ARG A 24 3.54 -12.26 -26.50
N ARG A 25 4.15 -13.28 -25.87
CA ARG A 25 3.52 -14.59 -25.65
C ARG A 25 2.32 -14.46 -24.71
N ASP A 26 2.48 -13.78 -23.60
CA ASP A 26 1.39 -13.53 -22.65
C ASP A 26 0.23 -12.78 -23.33
N ALA A 27 0.53 -11.73 -24.11
CA ALA A 27 -0.46 -10.99 -24.90
C ALA A 27 -1.14 -11.84 -25.97
N ALA A 28 -0.42 -12.77 -26.58
CA ALA A 28 -1.00 -13.69 -27.57
C ALA A 28 -1.96 -14.68 -26.92
N VAL A 29 -1.63 -15.23 -25.76
CA VAL A 29 -2.51 -16.11 -24.97
C VAL A 29 -3.79 -15.38 -24.56
N LEU A 30 -3.65 -14.17 -24.01
CA LEU A 30 -4.81 -13.37 -23.62
C LEU A 30 -5.69 -13.02 -24.82
N ARG A 31 -5.13 -12.53 -25.92
CA ARG A 31 -5.90 -12.23 -27.14
C ARG A 31 -6.64 -13.44 -27.67
N ALA A 32 -5.98 -14.60 -27.75
CA ALA A 32 -6.63 -15.82 -28.20
C ALA A 32 -7.79 -16.25 -27.28
N ALA A 33 -7.64 -16.06 -25.97
CA ALA A 33 -8.69 -16.38 -24.99
C ALA A 33 -9.84 -15.34 -24.96
N LEU A 34 -9.59 -14.13 -25.47
CA LEU A 34 -10.57 -13.03 -25.53
C LEU A 34 -11.24 -12.88 -26.90
N VAL A 35 -10.81 -13.64 -27.93
CA VAL A 35 -11.51 -13.73 -29.23
C VAL A 35 -12.90 -14.31 -28.97
N ASP A 36 -13.92 -13.73 -29.57
CA ASP A 36 -15.34 -14.11 -29.44
C ASP A 36 -15.92 -13.91 -28.02
N LEU A 37 -15.26 -13.11 -27.19
CA LEU A 37 -15.76 -12.79 -25.86
C LEU A 37 -17.07 -11.98 -25.97
N ARG A 38 -18.16 -12.57 -25.49
CA ARG A 38 -19.40 -11.82 -25.25
C ARG A 38 -19.39 -11.38 -23.78
N PRO A 39 -19.33 -10.07 -23.51
CA PRO A 39 -19.37 -9.57 -22.14
C PRO A 39 -20.70 -9.91 -21.45
N GLU A 40 -20.63 -10.45 -20.26
CA GLU A 40 -21.77 -10.69 -19.36
C GLU A 40 -21.43 -10.02 -18.01
N PRO A 41 -21.50 -8.67 -17.93
CA PRO A 41 -20.94 -7.92 -16.81
C PRO A 41 -21.78 -8.14 -15.54
N GLU A 42 -21.23 -8.91 -14.60
CA GLU A 42 -21.85 -9.25 -13.32
C GLU A 42 -21.16 -8.59 -12.13
N SER A 43 -19.83 -8.54 -12.13
CA SER A 43 -19.02 -8.20 -10.96
C SER A 43 -17.90 -7.20 -11.26
N HIS A 44 -17.38 -6.54 -10.22
CA HIS A 44 -16.14 -5.79 -10.30
C HIS A 44 -14.97 -6.74 -10.03
N LEU A 45 -13.99 -6.78 -10.91
CA LEU A 45 -12.80 -7.60 -10.79
C LEU A 45 -11.65 -6.79 -10.19
N VAL A 46 -11.03 -7.26 -9.11
CA VAL A 46 -9.82 -6.64 -8.55
C VAL A 46 -8.67 -7.63 -8.49
N ILE A 47 -7.52 -7.25 -9.06
CA ILE A 47 -6.26 -7.98 -8.84
C ILE A 47 -5.61 -7.40 -7.61
N ALA A 48 -5.64 -8.16 -6.51
CA ALA A 48 -5.09 -7.76 -5.23
C ALA A 48 -3.55 -7.66 -5.27
N ALA A 49 -2.99 -6.90 -4.33
CA ALA A 49 -1.57 -6.98 -4.04
C ALA A 49 -1.24 -8.36 -3.43
N PRO A 50 -0.01 -8.88 -3.57
CA PRO A 50 0.38 -10.16 -2.96
C PRO A 50 0.57 -9.98 -1.45
N GLY A 51 -0.55 -9.87 -0.74
CA GLY A 51 -0.68 -9.28 0.59
C GLY A 51 -0.10 -10.05 1.74
N SER A 52 0.04 -11.38 1.67
CA SER A 52 0.37 -12.22 2.84
C SER A 52 1.32 -11.55 3.85
N GLY A 53 0.78 -11.27 5.06
CA GLY A 53 1.52 -10.65 6.15
C GLY A 53 1.87 -9.15 5.97
N ASN A 54 1.27 -8.42 5.02
CA ASN A 54 1.43 -6.98 4.87
C ASN A 54 0.07 -6.28 5.05
N ILE A 55 -0.08 -5.58 6.16
CA ILE A 55 -1.33 -4.88 6.50
C ILE A 55 -1.69 -3.82 5.44
N GLY A 56 -0.70 -3.16 4.85
CA GLY A 56 -0.96 -2.15 3.83
C GLY A 56 -1.64 -2.69 2.58
N ASP A 57 -1.25 -3.89 2.15
CA ASP A 57 -1.87 -4.58 1.01
C ASP A 57 -3.32 -4.97 1.36
N GLN A 58 -3.57 -5.43 2.59
CA GLN A 58 -4.89 -5.72 3.12
C GLN A 58 -5.75 -4.45 3.23
N ALA A 59 -5.20 -3.35 3.74
CA ALA A 59 -5.91 -2.08 3.89
C ALA A 59 -6.38 -1.50 2.54
N MET A 60 -5.59 -1.67 1.47
CA MET A 60 -6.01 -1.25 0.13
C MET A 60 -7.19 -2.07 -0.40
N LEU A 61 -7.23 -3.38 -0.12
CA LEU A 61 -8.37 -4.22 -0.50
C LEU A 61 -9.61 -3.86 0.31
N GLU A 62 -9.51 -3.71 1.63
CA GLU A 62 -10.64 -3.29 2.46
C GLU A 62 -11.22 -1.94 1.99
N ALA A 63 -10.35 -0.95 1.75
CA ALA A 63 -10.78 0.34 1.23
C ALA A 63 -11.49 0.22 -0.15
N PHE A 64 -11.02 -0.67 -1.02
CA PHE A 64 -11.69 -0.96 -2.30
C PHE A 64 -13.07 -1.57 -2.07
N LEU A 65 -13.18 -2.57 -1.22
CA LEU A 65 -14.45 -3.23 -0.90
C LEU A 65 -15.44 -2.25 -0.26
N GLU A 66 -15.02 -1.47 0.73
CA GLU A 66 -15.89 -0.49 1.40
C GLU A 66 -16.46 0.60 0.45
N ASN A 67 -15.78 0.89 -0.65
CA ASN A 67 -16.15 1.95 -1.59
C ASN A 67 -16.65 1.42 -2.95
N THR A 68 -16.96 0.13 -3.02
CA THR A 68 -17.51 -0.53 -4.22
C THR A 68 -18.83 -1.19 -3.84
N THR A 69 -19.84 -1.13 -4.73
CA THR A 69 -21.14 -1.81 -4.51
C THR A 69 -21.30 -2.97 -5.48
N GLY A 70 -22.17 -3.91 -5.10
CA GLY A 70 -22.44 -5.12 -5.90
C GLY A 70 -21.36 -6.20 -5.78
N PRO A 71 -21.45 -7.27 -6.59
CA PRO A 71 -20.53 -8.40 -6.53
C PRO A 71 -19.10 -8.00 -6.91
N VAL A 72 -18.12 -8.57 -6.19
CA VAL A 72 -16.69 -8.37 -6.43
C VAL A 72 -16.00 -9.73 -6.58
N VAL A 73 -15.14 -9.87 -7.58
CA VAL A 73 -14.20 -10.97 -7.70
C VAL A 73 -12.81 -10.46 -7.33
N VAL A 74 -12.22 -11.05 -6.30
CA VAL A 74 -10.87 -10.76 -5.84
C VAL A 74 -9.91 -11.83 -6.35
N VAL A 75 -8.98 -11.44 -7.20
CA VAL A 75 -7.90 -12.33 -7.64
C VAL A 75 -6.73 -12.19 -6.68
N GLN A 76 -6.41 -13.28 -5.99
CA GLN A 76 -5.25 -13.42 -5.11
C GLN A 76 -4.23 -14.40 -5.68
N ARG A 77 -3.03 -14.40 -5.14
CA ARG A 77 -1.97 -15.31 -5.55
C ARG A 77 -2.09 -16.68 -4.88
N TYR A 78 -2.24 -16.69 -3.56
CA TYR A 78 -2.37 -17.90 -2.74
C TYR A 78 -3.48 -17.71 -1.72
N ALA A 79 -4.05 -18.81 -1.24
CA ALA A 79 -4.98 -18.82 -0.13
C ALA A 79 -4.39 -18.06 1.07
N GLY A 80 -5.18 -17.15 1.64
CA GLY A 80 -4.77 -16.35 2.79
C GLY A 80 -3.84 -15.17 2.47
N ASP A 81 -3.58 -14.86 1.20
CA ASP A 81 -2.88 -13.61 0.84
C ASP A 81 -3.70 -12.39 1.25
N VAL A 82 -5.03 -12.51 1.20
CA VAL A 82 -5.96 -11.49 1.68
C VAL A 82 -7.04 -12.12 2.56
N VAL A 83 -7.58 -11.35 3.47
CA VAL A 83 -8.72 -11.69 4.32
C VAL A 83 -9.91 -10.86 3.87
N ILE A 84 -11.04 -11.51 3.58
CA ILE A 84 -12.27 -10.78 3.27
C ILE A 84 -12.99 -10.48 4.59
N PRO A 85 -13.29 -9.19 4.88
CA PRO A 85 -14.09 -8.84 6.06
C PRO A 85 -15.45 -9.55 6.06
N GLU A 86 -15.90 -9.99 7.22
CA GLU A 86 -17.13 -10.80 7.36
C GLU A 86 -18.34 -10.09 6.74
N GLU A 87 -18.47 -8.78 6.97
CA GLU A 87 -19.54 -7.95 6.41
C GLU A 87 -19.53 -7.82 4.88
N GLN A 88 -18.46 -8.28 4.23
CA GLN A 88 -18.30 -8.26 2.76
C GLN A 88 -18.38 -9.66 2.14
N ALA A 89 -18.39 -10.72 2.96
CA ALA A 89 -18.24 -12.11 2.51
C ALA A 89 -19.31 -12.53 1.50
N ASP A 90 -20.56 -12.14 1.70
CA ASP A 90 -21.70 -12.54 0.85
C ASP A 90 -21.60 -12.02 -0.60
N ARG A 91 -20.80 -10.99 -0.85
CA ARG A 91 -20.67 -10.38 -2.19
C ARG A 91 -19.31 -10.55 -2.83
N VAL A 92 -18.37 -11.21 -2.14
CA VAL A 92 -16.99 -11.35 -2.61
C VAL A 92 -16.66 -12.79 -2.96
N GLU A 93 -16.37 -13.03 -4.24
CA GLU A 93 -15.78 -14.27 -4.74
C GLU A 93 -14.26 -14.14 -4.73
N VAL A 94 -13.53 -15.08 -4.12
CA VAL A 94 -12.06 -15.09 -4.13
C VAL A 94 -11.57 -16.15 -5.09
N VAL A 95 -10.71 -15.75 -6.04
CA VAL A 95 -10.12 -16.63 -7.06
C VAL A 95 -8.61 -16.66 -6.92
N GLU A 96 -8.05 -17.87 -6.80
CA GLU A 96 -6.62 -18.08 -6.73
C GLU A 96 -6.00 -18.27 -8.10
N LEU A 97 -5.04 -17.40 -8.46
CA LEU A 97 -4.26 -17.51 -9.68
C LEU A 97 -2.75 -17.38 -9.36
N PRO A 98 -2.13 -18.46 -8.83
CA PRO A 98 -0.77 -18.42 -8.26
C PRO A 98 0.30 -17.99 -9.25
N HIS A 99 0.09 -18.30 -10.52
CA HIS A 99 1.06 -18.10 -11.59
C HIS A 99 0.76 -16.87 -12.46
N LEU A 100 -0.37 -16.18 -12.25
CA LEU A 100 -0.83 -15.08 -13.11
C LEU A 100 0.22 -13.96 -13.27
N VAL A 101 0.80 -13.51 -12.17
CA VAL A 101 1.75 -12.38 -12.17
C VAL A 101 3.21 -12.85 -12.18
N TYR A 102 3.54 -13.90 -11.42
CA TYR A 102 4.94 -14.28 -11.19
C TYR A 102 5.33 -15.63 -11.81
N GLY A 103 4.37 -16.43 -12.27
CA GLY A 103 4.58 -17.75 -12.83
C GLY A 103 5.28 -17.76 -14.20
N VAL A 104 5.53 -18.95 -14.72
CA VAL A 104 6.10 -19.21 -16.05
C VAL A 104 5.54 -20.52 -16.61
N GLY A 105 5.69 -20.75 -17.92
CA GLY A 105 5.30 -22.01 -18.57
C GLY A 105 3.78 -22.20 -18.64
N ASP A 106 3.35 -23.45 -18.62
CA ASP A 106 1.95 -23.84 -18.90
C ASP A 106 1.01 -23.45 -17.77
N ALA A 107 1.45 -23.51 -16.51
CA ALA A 107 0.67 -23.04 -15.37
C ALA A 107 0.37 -21.55 -15.46
N HIS A 108 1.33 -20.72 -15.88
CA HIS A 108 1.08 -19.31 -16.14
C HIS A 108 0.11 -19.10 -17.32
N ALA A 109 0.23 -19.88 -18.39
CA ALA A 109 -0.68 -19.80 -19.52
C ALA A 109 -2.11 -20.23 -19.13
N ALA A 110 -2.26 -21.18 -18.21
CA ALA A 110 -3.56 -21.57 -17.66
C ALA A 110 -4.18 -20.43 -16.86
N ASP A 111 -3.42 -19.78 -15.97
CA ASP A 111 -3.90 -18.64 -15.18
C ASP A 111 -4.26 -17.43 -16.07
N LEU A 112 -3.55 -17.21 -17.18
CA LEU A 112 -3.93 -16.18 -18.17
C LEU A 112 -5.29 -16.46 -18.82
N ARG A 113 -5.58 -17.74 -19.13
CA ARG A 113 -6.90 -18.13 -19.69
C ARG A 113 -8.00 -18.00 -18.64
N ALA A 114 -7.72 -18.40 -17.38
CA ALA A 114 -8.67 -18.23 -16.29
C ALA A 114 -8.97 -16.73 -16.05
N TYR A 115 -7.95 -15.88 -16.06
CA TYR A 115 -8.14 -14.43 -15.98
C TYR A 115 -8.96 -13.87 -17.15
N ALA A 116 -8.75 -14.35 -18.37
CA ALA A 116 -9.57 -13.95 -19.52
C ALA A 116 -11.04 -14.33 -19.33
N ALA A 117 -11.34 -15.49 -18.74
CA ALA A 117 -12.72 -15.88 -18.41
C ALA A 117 -13.35 -14.95 -17.36
N LEU A 118 -12.55 -14.46 -16.37
CA LEU A 118 -13.01 -13.47 -15.40
C LEU A 118 -13.31 -12.11 -16.05
N ILE A 119 -12.50 -11.68 -17.02
CA ILE A 119 -12.73 -10.44 -17.79
C ILE A 119 -14.12 -10.47 -18.45
N ARG A 120 -14.56 -11.61 -18.93
CA ARG A 120 -15.89 -11.76 -19.56
C ARG A 120 -17.02 -11.36 -18.62
N ARG A 121 -16.90 -11.67 -17.32
CA ARG A 121 -17.88 -11.36 -16.27
C ARG A 121 -17.66 -9.99 -15.62
N ALA A 122 -16.64 -9.26 -16.04
CA ALA A 122 -16.24 -8.03 -15.35
C ALA A 122 -16.99 -6.80 -15.85
N ARG A 123 -17.65 -6.07 -14.93
CA ARG A 123 -18.14 -4.69 -15.14
C ARG A 123 -17.01 -3.70 -15.19
N SER A 124 -15.98 -3.96 -14.41
CA SER A 124 -14.73 -3.18 -14.38
C SER A 124 -13.57 -4.04 -13.92
N VAL A 125 -12.36 -3.66 -14.30
CA VAL A 125 -11.12 -4.27 -13.79
C VAL A 125 -10.30 -3.22 -13.07
N SER A 126 -9.93 -3.54 -11.83
CA SER A 126 -9.05 -2.75 -10.99
C SER A 126 -7.78 -3.54 -10.68
N VAL A 127 -6.62 -2.92 -10.81
CA VAL A 127 -5.34 -3.53 -10.43
C VAL A 127 -4.76 -2.73 -9.26
N VAL A 128 -4.49 -3.38 -8.13
CA VAL A 128 -3.80 -2.70 -7.03
C VAL A 128 -2.36 -2.40 -7.46
N GLY A 129 -2.06 -1.11 -7.60
CA GLY A 129 -0.79 -0.63 -8.10
C GLY A 129 0.27 -0.44 -7.01
N ALA A 130 -0.11 0.17 -5.89
CA ALA A 130 0.74 0.42 -4.73
C ALA A 130 2.10 1.06 -5.10
N ASP A 131 3.19 0.33 -4.91
CA ASP A 131 4.55 0.69 -5.30
C ASP A 131 5.20 -0.35 -6.23
N MET A 132 4.37 -1.16 -6.87
CA MET A 132 4.81 -2.32 -7.65
C MET A 132 4.90 -2.05 -9.16
N MET A 133 4.52 -0.84 -9.62
CA MET A 133 4.36 -0.57 -11.05
C MET A 133 5.62 -0.08 -11.75
N ASP A 134 6.65 0.39 -11.03
CA ASP A 134 7.88 0.96 -11.56
C ASP A 134 8.99 -0.06 -11.89
N GLY A 135 8.77 -1.32 -11.53
CA GLY A 135 9.71 -2.42 -11.74
C GLY A 135 10.83 -2.53 -10.72
N LYS A 136 10.84 -1.72 -9.66
CA LYS A 136 11.88 -1.72 -8.63
C LYS A 136 11.86 -3.00 -7.78
N TYR A 137 10.69 -3.46 -7.36
CA TYR A 137 10.55 -4.71 -6.62
C TYR A 137 10.56 -5.94 -7.54
N SER A 138 9.82 -5.88 -8.64
CA SER A 138 9.73 -6.97 -9.61
C SER A 138 9.40 -6.41 -10.99
N LEU A 139 10.36 -6.45 -11.89
CA LEU A 139 10.13 -6.01 -13.27
C LEU A 139 9.06 -6.86 -13.96
N ARG A 140 9.08 -8.18 -13.74
CA ARG A 140 8.05 -9.10 -14.26
C ARG A 140 6.67 -8.75 -13.72
N GLY A 141 6.56 -8.54 -12.42
CA GLY A 141 5.30 -8.19 -11.78
C GLY A 141 4.71 -6.87 -12.28
N SER A 142 5.56 -5.86 -12.46
CA SER A 142 5.16 -4.55 -13.01
C SER A 142 4.66 -4.68 -14.46
N VAL A 143 5.44 -5.31 -15.34
CA VAL A 143 5.09 -5.48 -16.76
C VAL A 143 3.79 -6.27 -16.90
N ARG A 144 3.62 -7.36 -16.13
CA ARG A 144 2.42 -8.19 -16.23
C ARG A 144 1.17 -7.52 -15.69
N ARG A 145 1.26 -6.77 -14.57
CA ARG A 145 0.10 -5.98 -14.11
C ARG A 145 -0.39 -5.00 -15.16
N SER A 146 0.54 -4.30 -15.81
CA SER A 146 0.19 -3.42 -16.93
C SER A 146 -0.43 -4.18 -18.10
N LEU A 147 0.10 -5.37 -18.43
CA LEU A 147 -0.40 -6.20 -19.53
C LEU A 147 -1.81 -6.77 -19.23
N LEU A 148 -2.07 -7.22 -17.99
CA LEU A 148 -3.38 -7.71 -17.58
C LEU A 148 -4.42 -6.59 -17.62
N ALA A 149 -4.08 -5.40 -17.13
CA ALA A 149 -4.92 -4.22 -17.26
C ALA A 149 -5.17 -3.86 -18.74
N GLN A 150 -4.12 -3.87 -19.57
CA GLN A 150 -4.22 -3.60 -21.01
C GLN A 150 -5.19 -4.58 -21.70
N ALA A 151 -5.09 -5.88 -21.43
CA ALA A 151 -5.94 -6.88 -22.04
C ALA A 151 -7.41 -6.69 -21.70
N ALA A 152 -7.73 -6.31 -20.46
CA ALA A 152 -9.10 -6.01 -20.05
C ALA A 152 -9.63 -4.75 -20.76
N ALA A 153 -8.82 -3.70 -20.88
CA ALA A 153 -9.20 -2.48 -21.59
C ALA A 153 -9.39 -2.72 -23.10
N GLU A 154 -8.52 -3.53 -23.73
CA GLU A 154 -8.65 -3.94 -25.14
C GLU A 154 -9.91 -4.79 -25.37
N ALA A 155 -10.40 -5.52 -24.36
CA ALA A 155 -11.68 -6.23 -24.38
C ALA A 155 -12.90 -5.31 -24.15
N GLY A 156 -12.70 -4.00 -24.01
CA GLY A 156 -13.77 -3.03 -23.81
C GLY A 156 -14.22 -2.86 -22.35
N VAL A 157 -13.55 -3.48 -21.38
CA VAL A 157 -13.90 -3.38 -19.97
C VAL A 157 -13.25 -2.13 -19.36
N PRO A 158 -14.01 -1.25 -18.66
CA PRO A 158 -13.46 -0.12 -17.94
C PRO A 158 -12.36 -0.57 -16.97
N THR A 159 -11.12 -0.11 -17.16
CA THR A 159 -9.97 -0.63 -16.44
C THR A 159 -9.12 0.49 -15.83
N ARG A 160 -8.70 0.29 -14.59
CA ARG A 160 -7.85 1.22 -13.84
C ARG A 160 -6.73 0.51 -13.09
N ILE A 161 -5.66 1.26 -12.81
CA ILE A 161 -4.62 0.85 -11.86
C ILE A 161 -4.75 1.80 -10.66
N LEU A 162 -5.18 1.23 -9.52
CA LEU A 162 -5.50 1.98 -8.30
C LEU A 162 -4.25 2.64 -7.70
N GLY A 163 -4.44 3.79 -7.12
CA GLY A 163 -3.48 4.68 -6.49
C GLY A 163 -2.07 4.15 -6.26
N PHE A 164 -1.14 4.48 -7.15
CA PHE A 164 0.23 3.98 -7.08
C PHE A 164 1.27 5.09 -7.17
N SER A 165 2.46 4.83 -6.60
CA SER A 165 3.61 5.71 -6.74
C SER A 165 4.45 5.34 -7.95
N TRP A 166 5.01 6.36 -8.61
CA TRP A 166 5.89 6.20 -9.76
C TRP A 166 7.27 6.82 -9.51
N ASN A 167 8.30 5.99 -9.49
CA ASN A 167 9.66 6.43 -9.22
C ASN A 167 10.29 7.11 -10.45
N ALA A 168 11.14 8.12 -10.23
CA ALA A 168 11.90 8.78 -11.30
C ALA A 168 12.81 7.79 -12.06
N ALA A 169 13.35 6.78 -11.36
CA ALA A 169 14.20 5.73 -11.92
C ALA A 169 13.41 4.46 -12.30
N ALA A 170 12.13 4.59 -12.70
CA ALA A 170 11.33 3.46 -13.16
C ALA A 170 12.02 2.73 -14.33
N ARG A 171 11.95 1.39 -14.32
CA ARG A 171 12.67 0.58 -15.30
C ARG A 171 12.04 0.67 -16.70
N LEU A 172 12.85 0.63 -17.73
CA LEU A 172 12.44 0.89 -19.13
C LEU A 172 11.27 -0.02 -19.59
N ALA A 173 11.28 -1.31 -19.23
CA ALA A 173 10.19 -2.21 -19.61
C ALA A 173 8.89 -1.88 -18.86
N ALA A 174 8.97 -1.46 -17.59
CA ALA A 174 7.82 -0.97 -16.82
C ALA A 174 7.24 0.32 -17.45
N ARG A 175 8.10 1.27 -17.83
CA ARG A 175 7.66 2.49 -18.54
C ARG A 175 6.90 2.14 -19.82
N ARG A 176 7.46 1.29 -20.67
CA ARG A 176 6.86 0.87 -21.95
C ARG A 176 5.52 0.17 -21.75
N SER A 177 5.42 -0.72 -20.75
CA SER A 177 4.18 -1.46 -20.50
C SER A 177 3.08 -0.54 -19.95
N LEU A 178 3.40 0.40 -19.06
CA LEU A 178 2.42 1.36 -18.55
C LEU A 178 1.93 2.32 -19.65
N ILE A 179 2.83 2.80 -20.50
CA ILE A 179 2.47 3.62 -21.67
C ILE A 179 1.53 2.84 -22.61
N ALA A 180 1.85 1.58 -22.91
CA ALA A 180 1.00 0.75 -23.77
C ALA A 180 -0.39 0.53 -23.15
N ALA A 181 -0.46 0.22 -21.86
CA ALA A 181 -1.71 0.05 -21.13
C ALA A 181 -2.55 1.34 -21.14
N SER A 182 -1.94 2.50 -20.90
CA SER A 182 -2.66 3.78 -20.91
C SER A 182 -3.22 4.14 -22.30
N ARG A 183 -2.48 3.81 -23.37
CA ARG A 183 -2.94 3.96 -24.76
C ARG A 183 -4.11 3.05 -25.11
N ALA A 184 -4.16 1.86 -24.51
CA ALA A 184 -5.26 0.90 -24.68
C ALA A 184 -6.53 1.28 -23.91
N GLY A 185 -6.51 2.34 -23.11
CA GLY A 185 -7.69 2.81 -22.38
C GLY A 185 -7.62 2.63 -20.87
N VAL A 186 -6.57 1.99 -20.34
CA VAL A 186 -6.36 1.90 -18.88
C VAL A 186 -6.17 3.29 -18.29
N VAL A 187 -6.80 3.54 -17.15
CA VAL A 187 -6.63 4.77 -16.35
C VAL A 187 -5.58 4.53 -15.26
N PRO A 188 -4.34 5.05 -15.41
CA PRO A 188 -3.35 5.02 -14.35
C PRO A 188 -3.68 6.08 -13.30
N MET A 189 -3.94 5.65 -12.06
CA MET A 189 -4.25 6.54 -10.94
C MET A 189 -3.01 6.73 -10.07
N LEU A 190 -2.43 7.91 -10.09
CA LEU A 190 -1.19 8.22 -9.38
C LEU A 190 -1.54 8.87 -8.04
N ARG A 191 -1.03 8.30 -6.93
CA ARG A 191 -1.44 8.68 -5.57
C ARG A 191 -0.75 9.91 -5.01
N ASP A 192 0.11 10.55 -5.79
CA ASP A 192 0.77 11.80 -5.43
C ASP A 192 1.14 12.61 -6.67
N PRO A 193 1.21 13.96 -6.56
CA PRO A 193 1.49 14.84 -7.69
C PRO A 193 2.84 14.57 -8.36
N LEU A 194 3.88 14.22 -7.60
CA LEU A 194 5.22 13.93 -8.14
C LEU A 194 5.20 12.68 -9.03
N SER A 195 4.48 11.65 -8.58
CA SER A 195 4.28 10.42 -9.37
C SER A 195 3.50 10.72 -10.65
N ALA A 196 2.47 11.56 -10.59
CA ALA A 196 1.67 11.95 -11.74
C ALA A 196 2.49 12.73 -12.77
N GLU A 197 3.27 13.72 -12.33
CA GLU A 197 4.18 14.49 -13.19
C GLU A 197 5.20 13.58 -13.88
N ARG A 198 5.85 12.70 -13.12
CA ARG A 198 6.82 11.72 -13.66
C ARG A 198 6.20 10.77 -14.68
N ALA A 199 4.98 10.31 -14.45
CA ALA A 199 4.27 9.44 -15.39
C ALA A 199 3.91 10.18 -16.68
N ARG A 200 3.42 11.42 -16.59
CA ARG A 200 3.12 12.27 -17.75
C ARG A 200 4.38 12.59 -18.56
N SER A 201 5.48 12.91 -17.89
CA SER A 201 6.74 13.29 -18.55
C SER A 201 7.34 12.19 -19.43
N ILE A 202 7.02 10.93 -19.16
CA ILE A 202 7.45 9.79 -19.98
C ILE A 202 6.42 9.35 -21.03
N GLY A 203 5.29 10.07 -21.17
CA GLY A 203 4.27 9.84 -22.19
C GLY A 203 3.16 8.87 -21.77
N VAL A 204 2.94 8.63 -20.47
CA VAL A 204 1.75 7.91 -19.98
C VAL A 204 0.53 8.80 -20.19
N GLN A 205 -0.50 8.24 -20.81
CA GLN A 205 -1.77 8.90 -21.09
C GLN A 205 -2.81 8.64 -20.00
N ARG A 206 -3.91 9.40 -19.99
CA ARG A 206 -5.06 9.23 -19.10
C ARG A 206 -4.68 9.21 -17.62
N VAL A 207 -3.58 9.87 -17.25
CA VAL A 207 -3.14 9.94 -15.84
C VAL A 207 -4.17 10.69 -15.03
N GLU A 208 -4.73 10.03 -14.03
CA GLU A 208 -5.60 10.63 -13.02
C GLU A 208 -4.82 10.82 -11.72
N GLU A 209 -4.87 12.03 -11.18
CA GLU A 209 -4.30 12.33 -9.87
C GLU A 209 -5.30 11.97 -8.79
N VAL A 210 -4.86 11.11 -7.90
CA VAL A 210 -5.61 10.63 -6.74
C VAL A 210 -4.74 10.73 -5.50
N THR A 211 -5.21 10.23 -4.37
CA THR A 211 -4.33 9.85 -3.26
C THR A 211 -4.48 8.37 -2.96
N ASP A 212 -3.80 7.90 -1.91
CA ASP A 212 -3.87 6.49 -1.53
C ASP A 212 -5.32 6.11 -1.17
N ILE A 213 -5.78 4.98 -1.69
CA ILE A 213 -7.14 4.50 -1.48
C ILE A 213 -7.47 4.26 0.00
N VAL A 214 -6.46 3.98 0.83
CA VAL A 214 -6.63 3.70 2.27
C VAL A 214 -7.19 4.90 3.03
N PHE A 215 -7.03 6.14 2.54
CA PHE A 215 -7.70 7.31 3.13
C PHE A 215 -9.23 7.28 3.03
N SER A 216 -9.80 6.43 2.17
CA SER A 216 -11.26 6.25 2.05
C SER A 216 -11.82 5.11 2.90
N ALA A 217 -10.97 4.36 3.61
CA ALA A 217 -11.40 3.30 4.51
C ALA A 217 -12.05 3.87 5.78
N ARG A 218 -13.17 3.26 6.21
CA ARG A 218 -14.00 3.75 7.31
C ARG A 218 -14.12 2.79 8.50
N THR A 219 -14.10 1.48 8.22
CA THR A 219 -14.30 0.45 9.26
C THR A 219 -13.23 0.53 10.33
N ARG A 220 -13.65 0.51 11.61
CA ARG A 220 -12.81 0.58 12.80
C ARG A 220 -13.24 -0.51 13.78
N ASP A 221 -12.27 -1.27 14.26
CA ASP A 221 -12.48 -2.24 15.33
C ASP A 221 -11.74 -1.78 16.58
N ARG A 222 -12.50 -1.41 17.62
CA ARG A 222 -11.97 -0.95 18.90
C ARG A 222 -11.75 -2.08 19.91
N SER A 223 -12.24 -3.28 19.63
CA SER A 223 -12.20 -4.41 20.58
C SER A 223 -10.77 -4.77 20.98
N PHE A 224 -9.81 -4.65 20.02
CA PHE A 224 -8.41 -4.88 20.32
C PHE A 224 -7.85 -3.86 21.31
N ARG A 225 -8.18 -2.58 21.15
CA ARG A 225 -7.75 -1.51 22.06
C ARG A 225 -8.28 -1.74 23.49
N GLU A 226 -9.54 -2.12 23.61
CA GLU A 226 -10.18 -2.40 24.91
C GLU A 226 -9.48 -3.58 25.62
N GLY A 227 -9.08 -4.61 24.86
CA GLY A 227 -8.35 -5.78 25.37
C GLY A 227 -6.86 -5.53 25.65
N LEU A 228 -6.29 -4.39 25.23
CA LEU A 228 -4.85 -4.15 25.35
C LEU A 228 -4.40 -3.75 26.77
N GLY A 229 -5.35 -3.40 27.65
CA GLY A 229 -5.06 -3.04 29.05
C GLY A 229 -4.22 -1.79 29.21
N LEU A 230 -4.37 -0.82 28.32
CA LEU A 230 -3.68 0.48 28.42
C LEU A 230 -4.10 1.22 29.69
N PRO A 231 -3.17 1.93 30.37
CA PRO A 231 -3.49 2.68 31.56
C PRO A 231 -4.60 3.73 31.27
N GLU A 232 -5.61 3.77 32.12
CA GLU A 232 -6.74 4.68 31.97
C GLU A 232 -6.27 6.14 32.16
N GLY A 233 -6.72 7.03 31.28
CA GLY A 233 -6.38 8.45 31.32
C GLY A 233 -4.95 8.81 30.92
N VAL A 234 -4.12 7.82 30.57
CA VAL A 234 -2.74 8.06 30.12
C VAL A 234 -2.74 8.14 28.59
N PRO A 235 -2.23 9.23 27.98
CA PRO A 235 -2.08 9.31 26.53
C PRO A 235 -1.09 8.27 26.04
N PHE A 236 -1.29 7.77 24.82
CA PHE A 236 -0.38 6.78 24.22
C PHE A 236 0.03 7.15 22.79
N ALA A 237 1.19 6.63 22.38
CA ALA A 237 1.71 6.77 21.03
C ALA A 237 1.91 5.38 20.39
N LEU A 238 1.65 5.29 19.08
CA LEU A 238 1.95 4.10 18.29
C LEU A 238 3.38 4.19 17.74
N VAL A 239 4.18 3.16 17.96
CA VAL A 239 5.55 3.12 17.47
C VAL A 239 5.79 1.80 16.73
N ASN A 240 6.19 1.91 15.45
CA ASN A 240 6.53 0.77 14.62
C ASN A 240 8.00 0.82 14.21
N ALA A 241 8.80 -0.07 14.76
CA ALA A 241 10.13 -0.36 14.24
C ALA A 241 10.01 -1.31 13.04
N SER A 242 10.46 -0.89 11.88
CA SER A 242 10.27 -1.68 10.66
C SER A 242 11.54 -2.37 10.19
N ALA A 243 11.40 -3.58 9.66
CA ALA A 243 12.50 -4.32 9.05
C ALA A 243 13.09 -3.60 7.82
N LEU A 244 12.34 -2.70 7.16
CA LEU A 244 12.88 -1.88 6.07
C LEU A 244 13.91 -0.88 6.58
N VAL A 245 13.64 -0.21 7.70
CA VAL A 245 14.56 0.73 8.34
C VAL A 245 15.76 -0.01 8.92
N ALA A 246 15.55 -1.17 9.58
CA ALA A 246 16.62 -2.02 10.07
C ALA A 246 17.62 -2.46 8.98
N GLY A 247 17.15 -2.61 7.75
CA GLY A 247 18.02 -2.92 6.60
C GLY A 247 18.87 -1.75 6.10
N MET A 248 18.66 -0.54 6.61
CA MET A 248 19.35 0.69 6.20
C MET A 248 20.24 1.27 7.30
N VAL A 249 19.81 1.19 8.56
CA VAL A 249 20.46 1.79 9.72
C VAL A 249 20.22 0.94 10.96
N ASP A 250 21.14 0.96 11.91
CA ASP A 250 20.88 0.48 13.27
C ASP A 250 19.84 1.41 13.92
N GLN A 251 18.60 0.94 13.93
CA GLN A 251 17.48 1.76 14.40
C GLN A 251 17.23 1.63 15.91
N VAL A 252 17.79 0.62 16.58
CA VAL A 252 17.47 0.33 17.99
C VAL A 252 17.82 1.49 18.90
N PRO A 253 19.04 2.07 18.86
CA PRO A 253 19.39 3.23 19.67
C PRO A 253 18.54 4.47 19.38
N GLU A 254 18.11 4.62 18.14
CA GLU A 254 17.28 5.77 17.74
C GLU A 254 15.86 5.65 18.31
N TYR A 255 15.28 4.45 18.25
CA TYR A 255 13.97 4.19 18.85
C TYR A 255 14.01 4.22 20.38
N GLU A 256 15.10 3.82 21.02
CA GLU A 256 15.31 4.00 22.47
C GLU A 256 15.11 5.47 22.85
N ARG A 257 15.81 6.39 22.19
CA ARG A 257 15.71 7.83 22.42
C ARG A 257 14.28 8.37 22.21
N ILE A 258 13.58 7.87 21.19
CA ILE A 258 12.20 8.24 20.91
C ILE A 258 11.27 7.76 22.01
N VAL A 259 11.40 6.50 22.45
CA VAL A 259 10.62 5.92 23.53
C VAL A 259 10.87 6.65 24.85
N ASP A 260 12.12 6.91 25.19
CA ASP A 260 12.48 7.63 26.42
C ASP A 260 11.91 9.06 26.44
N ARG A 261 11.92 9.75 25.28
CA ARG A 261 11.32 11.09 25.17
C ARG A 261 9.81 11.06 25.39
N LEU A 262 9.09 10.06 24.82
CA LEU A 262 7.66 9.88 25.02
C LEU A 262 7.33 9.56 26.47
N ARG A 263 8.08 8.66 27.10
CA ARG A 263 7.94 8.32 28.53
C ARG A 263 8.17 9.54 29.43
N ALA A 264 9.21 10.33 29.17
CA ALA A 264 9.50 11.55 29.91
C ALA A 264 8.38 12.60 29.81
N ALA A 265 7.53 12.48 28.79
CA ALA A 265 6.33 13.31 28.63
C ALA A 265 5.06 12.65 29.21
N GLY A 266 5.16 11.52 29.90
CA GLY A 266 4.01 10.77 30.43
C GLY A 266 3.17 10.05 29.38
N VAL A 267 3.74 9.80 28.19
CA VAL A 267 3.03 9.11 27.10
C VAL A 267 3.41 7.63 27.12
N HIS A 268 2.41 6.77 27.18
CA HIS A 268 2.56 5.32 27.06
C HIS A 268 2.90 4.93 25.63
N VAL A 269 3.80 3.97 25.41
CA VAL A 269 4.21 3.57 24.07
C VAL A 269 3.65 2.20 23.71
N VAL A 270 2.94 2.10 22.58
CA VAL A 270 2.49 0.84 22.01
C VAL A 270 3.40 0.48 20.84
N LEU A 271 4.27 -0.52 21.04
CA LEU A 271 5.14 -1.06 20.00
C LEU A 271 4.36 -2.11 19.19
N LEU A 272 4.23 -1.92 17.87
CA LEU A 272 3.47 -2.84 17.03
C LEU A 272 4.17 -3.15 15.69
N PRO A 273 4.09 -4.40 15.18
CA PRO A 273 4.52 -4.77 13.85
C PRO A 273 3.45 -4.41 12.81
N HIS A 274 3.88 -4.13 11.59
CA HIS A 274 2.98 -3.85 10.45
C HIS A 274 3.14 -4.88 9.32
N VAL A 275 4.28 -5.56 9.25
CA VAL A 275 4.56 -6.62 8.28
C VAL A 275 5.15 -7.82 9.00
N SER A 276 4.63 -9.02 8.69
CA SER A 276 5.20 -10.29 9.13
C SER A 276 5.36 -11.21 7.93
N ARG A 277 6.60 -11.40 7.49
CA ARG A 277 6.97 -12.22 6.33
C ARG A 277 8.27 -12.96 6.63
N PRO A 278 8.55 -14.10 5.96
CA PRO A 278 9.81 -14.82 6.17
C PRO A 278 11.08 -13.95 5.98
N ILE A 279 10.98 -12.90 5.15
CA ILE A 279 12.04 -11.91 4.95
C ILE A 279 11.44 -10.52 5.18
N GLY A 280 12.02 -9.76 6.11
CA GLY A 280 11.58 -8.41 6.42
C GLY A 280 10.43 -8.36 7.43
N ASP A 281 10.49 -9.20 8.48
CA ASP A 281 9.50 -9.27 9.56
C ASP A 281 9.71 -8.14 10.57
N ASP A 282 8.70 -7.29 10.73
CA ASP A 282 8.73 -6.20 11.71
C ASP A 282 8.71 -6.72 13.16
N LYS A 283 8.21 -7.92 13.42
CA LYS A 283 8.23 -8.51 14.76
C LYS A 283 9.66 -8.62 15.32
N VAL A 284 10.63 -8.95 14.45
CA VAL A 284 12.04 -9.01 14.86
C VAL A 284 12.55 -7.62 15.25
N ALA A 285 12.23 -6.61 14.46
CA ALA A 285 12.64 -5.23 14.72
C ALA A 285 11.96 -4.66 15.98
N VAL A 286 10.66 -4.92 16.16
CA VAL A 286 9.89 -4.52 17.34
C VAL A 286 10.44 -5.17 18.62
N ARG A 287 10.74 -6.47 18.60
CA ARG A 287 11.33 -7.17 19.74
C ARG A 287 12.69 -6.60 20.13
N ALA A 288 13.56 -6.33 19.15
CA ALA A 288 14.86 -5.75 19.42
C ALA A 288 14.77 -4.38 20.13
N VAL A 289 13.80 -3.56 19.74
CA VAL A 289 13.52 -2.30 20.42
C VAL A 289 12.94 -2.57 21.82
N ALA A 290 11.97 -3.46 21.94
CA ALA A 290 11.32 -3.80 23.23
C ALA A 290 12.31 -4.34 24.25
N GLU A 291 13.24 -5.22 23.85
CA GLU A 291 14.32 -5.73 24.70
C GLU A 291 15.24 -4.61 25.21
N ARG A 292 15.49 -3.61 24.36
CA ARG A 292 16.36 -2.46 24.71
C ARG A 292 15.67 -1.50 25.67
N VAL A 293 14.39 -1.18 25.47
CA VAL A 293 13.68 -0.15 26.24
C VAL A 293 13.00 -0.69 27.50
N GLY A 294 12.84 -2.01 27.62
CA GLY A 294 12.12 -2.65 28.74
C GLY A 294 10.61 -2.40 28.72
N SER A 295 9.92 -2.89 29.74
CA SER A 295 8.43 -2.92 29.80
C SER A 295 7.82 -1.69 30.50
N GLU A 296 8.59 -0.85 31.19
CA GLU A 296 8.03 0.30 31.88
C GLU A 296 7.44 1.30 30.88
N GLY A 297 6.14 1.61 31.01
CA GLY A 297 5.43 2.52 30.09
C GLY A 297 5.38 2.04 28.63
N VAL A 298 5.57 0.73 28.39
CA VAL A 298 5.55 0.14 27.04
C VAL A 298 4.66 -1.10 27.00
N THR A 299 3.79 -1.17 26.02
CA THR A 299 3.03 -2.38 25.64
C THR A 299 3.51 -2.88 24.28
N VAL A 300 3.81 -4.16 24.16
CA VAL A 300 4.25 -4.78 22.91
C VAL A 300 3.12 -5.61 22.32
N VAL A 301 2.77 -5.30 21.08
CA VAL A 301 1.84 -6.12 20.29
C VAL A 301 2.65 -7.18 19.55
N ASP A 302 2.39 -8.44 19.83
CA ASP A 302 3.17 -9.60 19.32
C ASP A 302 2.67 -10.17 17.99
N ARG A 303 1.51 -9.71 17.52
CA ARG A 303 0.90 -10.11 16.25
C ARG A 303 0.72 -8.93 15.29
N VAL A 304 0.56 -9.25 14.03
CA VAL A 304 0.12 -8.28 13.03
C VAL A 304 -1.38 -8.04 13.21
N LEU A 305 -1.78 -6.78 13.34
CA LEU A 305 -3.19 -6.38 13.48
C LEU A 305 -3.86 -6.29 12.10
N MET A 306 -5.18 -6.47 12.07
CA MET A 306 -5.96 -6.15 10.88
C MET A 306 -6.08 -4.62 10.70
N PRO A 307 -6.28 -4.11 9.47
CA PRO A 307 -6.40 -2.67 9.24
C PRO A 307 -7.49 -1.98 10.07
N ALA A 308 -8.64 -2.64 10.28
CA ALA A 308 -9.71 -2.13 11.12
C ALA A 308 -9.29 -2.00 12.59
N GLU A 309 -8.55 -2.99 13.13
CA GLU A 309 -7.99 -2.95 14.49
C GLU A 309 -6.96 -1.82 14.64
N ILE A 310 -6.10 -1.62 13.61
CA ILE A 310 -5.13 -0.51 13.61
C ILE A 310 -5.86 0.84 13.63
N ARG A 311 -6.89 1.01 12.81
CA ARG A 311 -7.68 2.24 12.79
C ARG A 311 -8.39 2.47 14.14
N GLY A 312 -8.98 1.43 14.74
CA GLY A 312 -9.58 1.50 16.07
C GLY A 312 -8.59 1.86 17.18
N LEU A 313 -7.35 1.35 17.09
CA LEU A 313 -6.29 1.69 18.03
C LEU A 313 -5.71 3.10 17.77
N ALA A 314 -5.50 3.47 16.52
CA ALA A 314 -4.89 4.74 16.15
C ALA A 314 -5.82 5.95 16.44
N GLU A 315 -7.14 5.77 16.46
CA GLU A 315 -8.10 6.85 16.65
C GLU A 315 -7.85 7.68 17.92
N ASP A 316 -7.43 7.03 19.00
CA ASP A 316 -7.17 7.65 20.28
C ASP A 316 -5.67 7.89 20.55
N ALA A 317 -4.81 7.55 19.61
CA ALA A 317 -3.37 7.76 19.77
C ALA A 317 -3.03 9.26 19.71
N LEU A 318 -2.05 9.66 20.52
CA LEU A 318 -1.53 11.01 20.50
C LEU A 318 -0.76 11.30 19.21
N LEU A 319 0.06 10.36 18.80
CA LEU A 319 0.86 10.38 17.57
C LEU A 319 1.30 8.97 17.16
N THR A 320 1.79 8.84 15.94
CA THR A 320 2.41 7.61 15.41
C THR A 320 3.83 7.90 14.93
N VAL A 321 4.79 7.01 15.24
CA VAL A 321 6.13 6.99 14.63
C VAL A 321 6.31 5.67 13.91
N THR A 322 6.59 5.70 12.60
CA THR A 322 6.60 4.46 11.82
C THR A 322 7.53 4.49 10.61
N GLY A 323 8.11 3.34 10.28
CA GLY A 323 8.77 3.09 8.99
C GLY A 323 7.83 2.52 7.91
N ARG A 324 6.51 2.49 8.15
CA ARG A 324 5.49 1.90 7.26
C ARG A 324 4.45 2.92 6.82
N MET A 325 4.41 3.20 5.53
CA MET A 325 3.55 4.23 4.96
C MET A 325 2.06 4.03 5.27
N HIS A 326 1.52 2.82 5.17
CA HIS A 326 0.10 2.60 5.39
C HIS A 326 -0.32 2.71 6.86
N LEU A 327 0.59 2.44 7.82
CA LEU A 327 0.32 2.78 9.22
C LEU A 327 0.21 4.30 9.41
N ALA A 328 1.09 5.07 8.77
CA ALA A 328 0.99 6.53 8.78
C ALA A 328 -0.32 7.01 8.13
N ILE A 329 -0.71 6.45 6.97
CA ILE A 329 -1.95 6.81 6.29
C ILE A 329 -3.17 6.54 7.17
N MET A 330 -3.24 5.38 7.82
CA MET A 330 -4.35 5.02 8.72
C MET A 330 -4.43 5.99 9.91
N SER A 331 -3.30 6.40 10.50
CA SER A 331 -3.27 7.41 11.57
C SER A 331 -3.70 8.79 11.06
N LEU A 332 -3.11 9.26 9.96
CA LEU A 332 -3.43 10.57 9.37
C LEU A 332 -4.90 10.69 8.94
N SER A 333 -5.50 9.58 8.44
CA SER A 333 -6.93 9.57 8.06
C SER A 333 -7.88 9.84 9.22
N LEU A 334 -7.39 9.70 10.46
CA LEU A 334 -8.10 9.93 11.73
C LEU A 334 -7.70 11.24 12.41
N GLY A 335 -6.93 12.10 11.74
CA GLY A 335 -6.44 13.35 12.32
C GLY A 335 -5.22 13.16 13.24
N VAL A 336 -4.65 11.95 13.31
CA VAL A 336 -3.53 11.64 14.20
C VAL A 336 -2.19 11.90 13.50
N PRO A 337 -1.33 12.75 14.06
CA PRO A 337 -0.01 13.02 13.50
C PRO A 337 0.83 11.74 13.33
N ALA A 338 1.44 11.56 12.16
CA ALA A 338 2.25 10.38 11.89
C ALA A 338 3.63 10.76 11.33
N ILE A 339 4.65 10.66 12.15
CA ILE A 339 6.05 10.84 11.76
C ILE A 339 6.49 9.57 11.04
N THR A 340 6.87 9.71 9.77
CA THR A 340 7.16 8.55 8.91
C THR A 340 8.62 8.53 8.47
N LEU A 341 9.30 7.44 8.77
CA LEU A 341 10.65 7.17 8.28
C LEU A 341 10.58 6.73 6.81
N ALA A 342 10.90 7.65 5.92
CA ALA A 342 10.70 7.48 4.47
C ALA A 342 11.83 6.69 3.82
N THR A 343 11.62 5.40 3.59
CA THR A 343 12.63 4.52 2.99
C THR A 343 12.76 4.61 1.46
N GLN A 344 11.82 5.22 0.76
CA GLN A 344 11.76 5.11 -0.71
C GLN A 344 11.16 6.33 -1.44
N GLY A 345 11.09 7.50 -0.82
CA GLY A 345 10.56 8.74 -1.45
C GLY A 345 9.07 8.73 -1.80
N LYS A 346 8.29 7.79 -1.27
CA LYS A 346 6.84 7.63 -1.53
C LYS A 346 6.00 8.43 -0.56
N VAL A 347 6.49 8.58 0.65
CA VAL A 347 5.80 9.26 1.75
C VAL A 347 5.83 10.78 1.54
N GLU A 348 6.91 11.28 0.94
CA GLU A 348 7.12 12.71 0.72
C GLU A 348 5.96 13.36 -0.06
N GLY A 349 5.47 12.70 -1.11
CA GLY A 349 4.35 13.21 -1.91
C GLY A 349 3.06 13.34 -1.10
N ILE A 350 2.78 12.36 -0.24
CA ILE A 350 1.60 12.37 0.64
C ILE A 350 1.74 13.46 1.72
N MET A 351 2.91 13.57 2.37
CA MET A 351 3.14 14.57 3.40
C MET A 351 3.11 16.00 2.85
N ARG A 352 3.55 16.20 1.62
CA ARG A 352 3.41 17.48 0.90
C ARG A 352 1.94 17.80 0.58
N LEU A 353 1.15 16.80 0.17
CA LEU A 353 -0.27 16.97 -0.10
C LEU A 353 -1.03 17.41 1.15
N ILE A 354 -0.65 16.89 2.33
CA ILE A 354 -1.23 17.25 3.63
C ILE A 354 -0.68 18.59 4.15
N GLY A 355 0.40 19.14 3.57
CA GLY A 355 1.04 20.37 4.03
C GLY A 355 2.01 20.17 5.19
N LEU A 356 2.44 18.94 5.49
CA LEU A 356 3.29 18.58 6.61
C LEU A 356 4.55 17.81 6.17
N PRO A 357 5.39 18.39 5.29
CA PRO A 357 6.59 17.70 4.80
C PRO A 357 7.58 17.33 5.91
N GLN A 358 7.57 18.02 7.05
CA GLN A 358 8.42 17.75 8.22
C GLN A 358 8.07 16.42 8.92
N LEU A 359 6.89 15.84 8.69
CA LEU A 359 6.54 14.50 9.19
C LEU A 359 7.21 13.38 8.39
N CYS A 360 7.90 13.70 7.30
CA CYS A 360 8.68 12.79 6.48
C CYS A 360 10.15 12.89 6.84
N VAL A 361 10.69 11.89 7.56
CA VAL A 361 12.07 11.86 8.01
C VAL A 361 12.84 10.76 7.30
N GLU A 362 14.01 11.07 6.78
CA GLU A 362 14.89 10.07 6.14
C GLU A 362 15.56 9.20 7.20
N PRO A 363 15.51 7.86 7.12
CA PRO A 363 16.10 6.95 8.08
C PRO A 363 17.63 6.79 7.83
N VAL A 364 18.39 7.77 8.27
CA VAL A 364 19.86 7.74 8.32
C VAL A 364 20.32 7.71 9.78
N PRO A 365 21.58 7.33 10.07
CA PRO A 365 22.11 7.40 11.45
C PRO A 365 21.84 8.78 12.09
N GLY A 366 21.35 8.80 13.32
CA GLY A 366 20.93 10.03 14.00
C GLY A 366 19.53 10.52 13.60
N PHE A 367 18.68 9.71 12.99
CA PHE A 367 17.33 10.16 12.59
C PHE A 367 16.47 10.61 13.78
N ALA A 368 16.73 10.13 15.00
CA ALA A 368 16.05 10.61 16.19
C ALA A 368 16.23 12.11 16.41
N ASP A 369 17.39 12.70 16.05
CA ASP A 369 17.63 14.14 16.16
C ASP A 369 16.65 14.99 15.32
N ARG A 370 16.05 14.38 14.29
CA ARG A 370 15.02 15.01 13.45
C ARG A 370 13.61 14.64 13.88
N VAL A 371 13.42 13.48 14.48
CA VAL A 371 12.12 13.00 14.99
C VAL A 371 11.75 13.70 16.30
N LEU A 372 12.69 13.83 17.24
CA LEU A 372 12.44 14.39 18.57
C LEU A 372 11.87 15.81 18.55
N PRO A 373 12.40 16.78 17.78
CA PRO A 373 11.81 18.11 17.69
C PRO A 373 10.38 18.12 17.15
N VAL A 374 10.02 17.16 16.27
CA VAL A 374 8.67 17.03 15.76
C VAL A 374 7.73 16.47 16.83
N ILE A 375 8.19 15.48 17.61
CA ILE A 375 7.47 14.97 18.79
C ILE A 375 7.23 16.12 19.78
N ASP A 376 8.27 16.89 20.13
CA ASP A 376 8.19 18.01 21.07
C ASP A 376 7.15 19.04 20.63
N ARG A 377 7.14 19.35 19.34
CA ARG A 377 6.13 20.26 18.78
C ARG A 377 4.70 19.69 18.91
N ILE A 378 4.49 18.41 18.58
CA ILE A 378 3.15 17.78 18.73
C ILE A 378 2.71 17.76 20.20
N LEU A 379 3.63 17.51 21.13
CA LEU A 379 3.35 17.50 22.57
C LEU A 379 3.05 18.89 23.15
N ALA A 380 3.66 19.93 22.59
CA ALA A 380 3.51 21.31 23.05
C ALA A 380 2.25 22.00 22.51
N GLU A 381 1.62 21.46 21.48
CA GLU A 381 0.44 22.05 20.81
C GLU A 381 -0.84 21.29 21.19
N PRO A 382 -1.43 21.50 22.39
CA PRO A 382 -2.73 20.92 22.71
C PRO A 382 -3.85 21.71 22.02
N GLY A 383 -4.62 21.07 21.13
CA GLY A 383 -5.87 21.62 20.60
C GLY A 383 -5.78 22.24 19.21
N ASP A 384 -6.54 23.29 18.96
CA ASP A 384 -6.96 23.81 17.65
C ASP A 384 -5.88 24.46 16.76
N GLY A 385 -4.62 24.46 17.16
CA GLY A 385 -3.49 24.97 16.38
C GLY A 385 -2.45 23.90 16.09
N GLY A 386 -1.72 24.01 14.99
CA GLY A 386 -0.55 23.21 14.76
C GLY A 386 -0.75 21.98 13.84
N VAL A 387 -0.08 20.86 14.17
CA VAL A 387 -0.01 19.68 13.29
C VAL A 387 -1.38 19.04 13.06
N ARG A 388 -2.19 18.84 14.10
CA ARG A 388 -3.53 18.25 13.98
C ARG A 388 -4.46 19.13 13.15
N ALA A 389 -4.52 20.42 13.40
CA ALA A 389 -5.35 21.35 12.64
C ALA A 389 -4.97 21.37 11.14
N THR A 390 -3.67 21.26 10.83
CA THR A 390 -3.21 21.16 9.43
C THR A 390 -3.69 19.86 8.79
N ILE A 391 -3.64 18.72 9.50
CA ILE A 391 -4.15 17.44 9.01
C ILE A 391 -5.66 17.57 8.75
N ASP A 392 -6.43 18.06 9.72
CA ASP A 392 -7.89 18.18 9.63
C ASP A 392 -8.32 19.09 8.47
N ALA A 393 -7.60 20.19 8.26
CA ALA A 393 -7.84 21.09 7.13
C ALA A 393 -7.55 20.42 5.76
N ALA A 394 -6.58 19.52 5.69
CA ALA A 394 -6.23 18.83 4.44
C ALA A 394 -7.17 17.63 4.15
N MET A 395 -7.74 16.99 5.18
CA MET A 395 -8.49 15.74 5.05
C MET A 395 -9.67 15.78 4.08
N PRO A 396 -10.49 16.84 3.96
CA PRO A 396 -11.55 16.88 2.95
C PRO A 396 -11.05 16.66 1.53
N GLU A 397 -9.97 17.34 1.14
CA GLU A 397 -9.38 17.18 -0.18
C GLU A 397 -8.69 15.83 -0.34
N VAL A 398 -7.96 15.35 0.66
CA VAL A 398 -7.33 14.02 0.67
C VAL A 398 -8.37 12.92 0.47
N ARG A 399 -9.49 12.98 1.20
CA ARG A 399 -10.59 12.01 1.05
C ARG A 399 -11.27 12.11 -0.31
N ARG A 400 -11.48 13.32 -0.82
CA ARG A 400 -12.01 13.54 -2.18
C ARG A 400 -11.13 12.87 -3.23
N LEU A 401 -9.81 13.08 -3.17
CA LEU A 401 -8.84 12.46 -4.07
C LEU A 401 -8.79 10.94 -3.90
N SER A 402 -8.89 10.44 -2.67
CA SER A 402 -8.93 9.00 -2.40
C SER A 402 -10.16 8.33 -3.02
N ALA A 403 -11.34 8.96 -2.91
CA ALA A 403 -12.59 8.45 -3.46
C ALA A 403 -12.57 8.31 -4.99
N LEU A 404 -11.73 9.06 -5.69
CA LEU A 404 -11.57 8.93 -7.14
C LEU A 404 -11.09 7.54 -7.56
N ASN A 405 -10.37 6.79 -6.70
CA ASN A 405 -9.93 5.43 -6.99
C ASN A 405 -11.10 4.50 -7.35
N THR A 406 -12.24 4.69 -6.72
CA THR A 406 -13.45 3.85 -6.90
C THR A 406 -14.60 4.60 -7.59
N ARG A 407 -14.34 5.78 -8.15
CA ARG A 407 -15.38 6.56 -8.85
C ARG A 407 -16.09 5.71 -9.90
N GLY A 408 -17.43 5.67 -9.85
CA GLY A 408 -18.29 4.88 -10.73
C GLY A 408 -18.34 3.37 -10.41
N LEU A 409 -17.78 2.93 -9.25
CA LEU A 409 -17.90 1.55 -8.77
C LEU A 409 -18.82 1.42 -7.54
N GLY A 410 -19.11 2.53 -6.87
CA GLY A 410 -20.02 2.59 -5.73
C GLY A 410 -21.45 3.00 -6.15
N ALA A 411 -22.37 3.03 -5.18
CA ALA A 411 -23.66 3.71 -5.35
C ALA A 411 -23.37 5.19 -5.67
N GLU A 412 -24.03 5.73 -6.67
CA GLU A 412 -24.00 7.17 -6.91
C GLU A 412 -24.46 7.83 -5.63
N VAL A 413 -23.58 8.60 -4.98
CA VAL A 413 -23.99 9.50 -3.93
C VAL A 413 -24.87 10.54 -4.64
N VAL A 414 -26.18 10.38 -4.51
CA VAL A 414 -27.13 11.42 -4.90
C VAL A 414 -26.70 12.68 -4.14
N ARG A 415 -26.25 13.68 -4.87
CA ARG A 415 -25.77 14.97 -4.38
C ARG A 415 -26.90 15.76 -3.73
#